data_07c73f7c754c01569a35ed79c2bc26a9
#
_entry.id   07c73f7c754c01569a35ed79c2bc26a9
#
_cell.length_a   1.000
_cell.length_b   1.000
_cell.length_c   1.000
_cell.angle_alpha   90.00
_cell.angle_beta   90.00
_cell.angle_gamma   90.00
#
_symmetry.space_group_name_H-M   'P 1'
#
loop_
_entity.id
_entity.type
_entity.pdbx_description
1 polymer ?
#
loop_
_entity_poly.entity_id
_entity_poly.type
_entity_poly.pdbx_seq_one_letter_code
_entity_poly.pdbx_strand_id
1 'polypeptide(L)'
;MPRPVIDHYETNEYYTIKVTKPSLRYIDFFLKLKAGPKLLSTGFYPNAKEISETQGAFEAVRHKLKLNYSDESVAVVIVGDGINPRTGYYIANMTKWHVFSIDPEMQRNYQEILEKIKDKKNLSIFPQKIEDCQLDLSNFSTIVLLFVHSHASLKASIQAITKKSDTTIIHAVSMPCCFDDDLGIPFDLKFDDPYVISVHRTLFIYKNIMKHF
;
A
#
# COMPACT_ATOMS: atom_id res chain seq x y z
N MET A 1 -10.84 11.99 17.85
CA MET A 1 -11.41 11.42 16.62
C MET A 1 -12.54 10.49 17.00
N PRO A 2 -13.73 10.59 16.40
CA PRO A 2 -14.84 9.71 16.76
C PRO A 2 -14.47 8.25 16.46
N ARG A 3 -14.72 7.37 17.40
CA ARG A 3 -14.59 5.92 17.20
C ARG A 3 -15.68 5.46 16.23
N PRO A 4 -15.48 4.41 15.44
CA PRO A 4 -16.55 3.83 14.64
C PRO A 4 -17.73 3.48 15.56
N VAL A 5 -18.92 3.94 15.19
CA VAL A 5 -20.12 3.62 15.93
C VAL A 5 -20.48 2.17 15.64
N ILE A 6 -20.41 1.33 16.65
CA ILE A 6 -20.86 -0.06 16.58
C ILE A 6 -22.31 -0.05 17.09
N ASP A 7 -23.26 -0.20 16.20
CA ASP A 7 -24.66 -0.39 16.57
C ASP A 7 -24.87 -1.87 16.90
N HIS A 8 -25.39 -2.16 18.10
CA HIS A 8 -25.81 -3.49 18.50
C HIS A 8 -27.32 -3.62 18.27
N TYR A 9 -27.70 -4.64 17.53
CA TYR A 9 -29.11 -5.01 17.37
C TYR A 9 -29.36 -6.35 18.05
N GLU A 10 -30.30 -6.37 18.97
CA GLU A 10 -30.80 -7.62 19.53
C GLU A 10 -32.00 -8.08 18.69
N THR A 11 -31.94 -9.29 18.16
CA THR A 11 -33.07 -9.95 17.50
C THR A 11 -33.78 -10.86 18.49
N ASN A 12 -35.05 -11.16 18.26
CA ASN A 12 -35.86 -12.05 19.11
C ASN A 12 -35.35 -13.51 19.20
N GLU A 13 -34.25 -13.82 18.46
CA GLU A 13 -33.63 -15.13 18.44
C GLU A 13 -32.24 -15.18 19.08
N TYR A 14 -31.92 -14.22 19.96
CA TYR A 14 -30.65 -14.17 20.73
C TYR A 14 -29.38 -13.99 19.91
N TYR A 15 -29.43 -13.37 18.72
CA TYR A 15 -28.24 -13.01 17.95
C TYR A 15 -27.91 -11.53 18.14
N THR A 16 -26.68 -11.24 18.55
CA THR A 16 -26.14 -9.88 18.53
C THR A 16 -25.45 -9.67 17.17
N ILE A 17 -26.03 -8.86 16.31
CA ILE A 17 -25.41 -8.47 15.03
C ILE A 17 -24.64 -7.18 15.25
N LYS A 18 -23.31 -7.24 15.10
CA LYS A 18 -22.46 -6.04 15.05
C LYS A 18 -22.52 -5.47 13.65
N VAL A 19 -23.18 -4.33 13.47
CA VAL A 19 -23.14 -3.56 12.23
C VAL A 19 -22.12 -2.45 12.40
N THR A 20 -20.99 -2.55 11.70
CA THR A 20 -20.01 -1.47 11.66
C THR A 20 -20.41 -0.49 10.55
N LYS A 21 -20.80 0.72 10.92
CA LYS A 21 -21.02 1.79 9.94
C LYS A 21 -19.69 2.13 9.25
N PRO A 22 -19.68 2.38 7.95
CA PRO A 22 -18.48 2.85 7.26
C PRO A 22 -17.93 4.09 7.95
N SER A 23 -16.68 4.05 8.36
CA SER A 23 -16.01 5.19 8.95
C SER A 23 -15.30 5.99 7.85
N LEU A 24 -15.56 7.28 7.79
CA LEU A 24 -14.86 8.21 6.89
C LEU A 24 -13.53 8.70 7.44
N ARG A 25 -13.02 8.06 8.51
CA ARG A 25 -11.79 8.49 9.20
C ARG A 25 -10.61 8.72 8.26
N TYR A 26 -10.38 7.82 7.31
CA TYR A 26 -9.28 7.97 6.37
C TYR A 26 -9.50 9.10 5.36
N ILE A 27 -10.74 9.33 4.96
CA ILE A 27 -11.08 10.47 4.11
C ILE A 27 -10.90 11.78 4.87
N ASP A 28 -11.44 11.88 6.10
CA ASP A 28 -11.27 13.06 6.95
C ASP A 28 -9.81 13.36 7.23
N PHE A 29 -9.01 12.32 7.47
CA PHE A 29 -7.57 12.47 7.66
C PHE A 29 -6.90 13.00 6.40
N PHE A 30 -7.17 12.38 5.25
CA PHE A 30 -6.59 12.77 3.96
C PHE A 30 -6.90 14.24 3.61
N LEU A 31 -8.14 14.67 3.80
CA LEU A 31 -8.56 16.05 3.54
C LEU A 31 -7.89 17.08 4.46
N LYS A 32 -7.48 16.66 5.65
CA LYS A 32 -6.77 17.52 6.64
C LYS A 32 -5.26 17.52 6.45
N LEU A 33 -4.72 16.68 5.58
CA LEU A 33 -3.29 16.69 5.28
C LEU A 33 -2.87 18.03 4.66
N LYS A 34 -1.73 18.56 5.07
CA LYS A 34 -1.12 19.72 4.39
C LYS A 34 -0.88 19.45 2.90
N ALA A 35 -0.57 18.21 2.55
CA ALA A 35 -0.40 17.76 1.17
C ALA A 35 -1.73 17.45 0.47
N GLY A 36 -2.86 17.37 1.17
CA GLY A 36 -4.15 16.94 0.64
C GLY A 36 -4.60 17.66 -0.63
N PRO A 37 -4.61 19.01 -0.67
CA PRO A 37 -4.96 19.74 -1.88
C PRO A 37 -4.08 19.40 -3.09
N LYS A 38 -2.77 19.24 -2.86
CA LYS A 38 -1.81 18.86 -3.89
C LYS A 38 -2.04 17.42 -4.37
N LEU A 39 -2.28 16.49 -3.45
CA LEU A 39 -2.60 15.10 -3.80
C LEU A 39 -3.85 15.03 -4.68
N LEU A 40 -4.93 15.75 -4.30
CA LEU A 40 -6.16 15.79 -5.08
C LEU A 40 -5.99 16.43 -6.46
N SER A 41 -5.18 17.49 -6.57
CA SER A 41 -4.97 18.20 -7.84
C SER A 41 -4.29 17.34 -8.92
N THR A 42 -3.66 16.23 -8.56
CA THR A 42 -3.07 15.29 -9.53
C THR A 42 -4.13 14.53 -10.33
N GLY A 43 -5.35 14.37 -9.79
CA GLY A 43 -6.38 13.50 -10.36
C GLY A 43 -6.09 11.99 -10.14
N PHE A 44 -5.09 11.63 -9.33
CA PHE A 44 -4.77 10.22 -9.03
C PHE A 44 -5.78 9.55 -8.11
N TYR A 45 -6.59 10.32 -7.40
CA TYR A 45 -7.57 9.86 -6.40
C TYR A 45 -9.00 10.14 -6.86
N PRO A 46 -9.57 9.31 -7.72
CA PRO A 46 -10.86 9.60 -8.37
C PRO A 46 -12.07 9.50 -7.42
N ASN A 47 -11.91 8.82 -6.28
CA ASN A 47 -13.01 8.60 -5.33
C ASN A 47 -12.50 8.27 -3.92
N ALA A 48 -13.43 8.27 -2.97
CA ALA A 48 -13.15 8.03 -1.55
C ALA A 48 -12.66 6.59 -1.26
N LYS A 49 -13.08 5.61 -2.06
CA LYS A 49 -12.62 4.22 -1.94
C LYS A 49 -11.10 4.16 -2.14
N GLU A 50 -10.60 4.71 -3.23
CA GLU A 50 -9.18 4.73 -3.57
C GLU A 50 -8.33 5.49 -2.54
N ILE A 51 -8.86 6.58 -1.99
CA ILE A 51 -8.22 7.31 -0.88
C ILE A 51 -8.10 6.43 0.34
N SER A 52 -9.17 5.73 0.72
CA SER A 52 -9.19 4.90 1.93
C SER A 52 -8.30 3.66 1.80
N GLU A 53 -8.21 3.05 0.63
CA GLU A 53 -7.32 1.92 0.34
C GLU A 53 -5.85 2.35 0.45
N THR A 54 -5.49 3.48 -0.19
CA THR A 54 -4.14 4.05 -0.11
C THR A 54 -3.76 4.37 1.34
N GLN A 55 -4.66 5.00 2.10
CA GLN A 55 -4.42 5.34 3.50
C GLN A 55 -4.30 4.08 4.36
N GLY A 56 -5.17 3.09 4.17
CA GLY A 56 -5.13 1.84 4.92
C GLY A 56 -3.84 1.05 4.68
N ALA A 57 -3.39 0.97 3.43
CA ALA A 57 -2.13 0.35 3.07
C ALA A 57 -0.94 1.07 3.73
N PHE A 58 -0.90 2.40 3.69
CA PHE A 58 0.14 3.20 4.35
C PHE A 58 0.14 3.00 5.87
N GLU A 59 -1.03 3.05 6.52
CA GLU A 59 -1.13 2.83 7.97
C GLU A 59 -0.69 1.43 8.38
N ALA A 60 -0.98 0.42 7.54
CA ALA A 60 -0.51 -0.94 7.77
C ALA A 60 1.03 -1.02 7.74
N VAL A 61 1.67 -0.47 6.70
CA VAL A 61 3.13 -0.40 6.60
C VAL A 61 3.71 0.33 7.81
N ARG A 62 3.22 1.53 8.09
CA ARG A 62 3.75 2.39 9.15
C ARG A 62 3.63 1.77 10.54
N HIS A 63 2.42 1.32 10.91
CA HIS A 63 2.15 0.89 12.28
C HIS A 63 2.46 -0.58 12.54
N LYS A 64 2.22 -1.47 11.58
CA LYS A 64 2.42 -2.90 11.78
C LYS A 64 3.88 -3.30 11.63
N LEU A 65 4.61 -2.59 10.76
CA LEU A 65 6.06 -2.79 10.63
C LEU A 65 6.88 -1.84 11.53
N LYS A 66 6.24 -0.84 12.17
CA LYS A 66 6.88 0.13 13.07
C LYS A 66 8.02 0.91 12.43
N LEU A 67 7.90 1.25 11.16
CA LEU A 67 8.93 1.97 10.41
C LEU A 67 8.88 3.48 10.72
N ASN A 68 10.07 4.07 10.86
CA ASN A 68 10.20 5.52 10.99
C ASN A 68 10.07 6.18 9.61
N TYR A 69 9.08 7.05 9.43
CA TYR A 69 8.83 7.73 8.15
C TYR A 69 9.88 8.76 7.76
N SER A 70 10.84 9.07 8.63
CA SER A 70 12.02 9.91 8.31
C SER A 70 13.25 9.09 7.94
N ASP A 71 13.17 7.77 7.88
CA ASP A 71 14.28 6.88 7.60
C ASP A 71 14.48 6.71 6.09
N GLU A 72 15.53 7.30 5.56
CA GLU A 72 15.88 7.26 4.14
C GLU A 72 16.49 5.91 3.71
N SER A 73 16.80 5.01 4.66
CA SER A 73 17.26 3.64 4.37
C SER A 73 16.13 2.65 4.09
N VAL A 74 14.88 3.12 4.09
CA VAL A 74 13.69 2.32 3.76
C VAL A 74 13.32 2.51 2.31
N ALA A 75 13.14 1.41 1.59
CA ALA A 75 12.52 1.38 0.27
C ALA A 75 11.11 0.77 0.34
N VAL A 76 10.15 1.37 -0.36
CA VAL A 76 8.82 0.79 -0.56
C VAL A 76 8.62 0.51 -2.05
N VAL A 77 8.45 -0.74 -2.40
CA VAL A 77 8.20 -1.19 -3.77
C VAL A 77 6.73 -1.55 -3.89
N ILE A 78 5.99 -0.72 -4.61
CA ILE A 78 4.55 -0.90 -4.83
C ILE A 78 4.37 -1.61 -6.16
N VAL A 79 3.83 -2.80 -6.12
CA VAL A 79 3.63 -3.65 -7.30
C VAL A 79 2.16 -3.66 -7.67
N GLY A 80 1.86 -3.23 -8.89
CA GLY A 80 0.50 -3.08 -9.38
C GLY A 80 -0.21 -1.84 -8.81
N ASP A 81 0.41 -0.66 -8.89
CA ASP A 81 -0.15 0.62 -8.40
C ASP A 81 -1.23 1.19 -9.36
N GLY A 82 -1.46 0.51 -10.49
CA GLY A 82 -2.45 0.86 -11.50
C GLY A 82 -1.96 1.89 -12.51
N ILE A 83 -2.90 2.48 -13.27
CA ILE A 83 -2.62 3.43 -14.33
C ILE A 83 -1.92 4.72 -13.85
N ASN A 84 -2.00 5.03 -12.57
CA ASN A 84 -1.35 6.16 -11.91
C ASN A 84 -0.64 5.68 -10.64
N PRO A 85 0.52 6.26 -10.27
CA PRO A 85 1.29 5.89 -9.08
C PRO A 85 0.63 6.42 -7.80
N ARG A 86 -0.62 6.05 -7.57
CA ARG A 86 -1.49 6.61 -6.53
C ARG A 86 -0.94 6.38 -5.13
N THR A 87 -0.69 5.11 -4.80
CA THR A 87 -0.13 4.73 -3.50
C THR A 87 1.30 5.22 -3.36
N GLY A 88 2.07 5.13 -4.44
CA GLY A 88 3.46 5.62 -4.48
C GLY A 88 3.57 7.11 -4.23
N TYR A 89 2.77 7.90 -4.92
CA TYR A 89 2.78 9.35 -4.75
C TYR A 89 2.33 9.77 -3.35
N TYR A 90 1.34 9.06 -2.77
CA TYR A 90 0.92 9.29 -1.40
C TYR A 90 2.07 9.06 -0.41
N ILE A 91 2.69 7.86 -0.44
CA ILE A 91 3.77 7.49 0.47
C ILE A 91 4.97 8.45 0.35
N ALA A 92 5.35 8.81 -0.88
CA ALA A 92 6.42 9.76 -1.14
C ALA A 92 6.13 11.18 -0.60
N ASN A 93 4.85 11.57 -0.44
CA ASN A 93 4.47 12.82 0.21
C ASN A 93 4.46 12.74 1.74
N MET A 94 4.26 11.54 2.29
CA MET A 94 4.11 11.33 3.73
C MET A 94 5.40 10.94 4.43
N THR A 95 6.42 10.51 3.68
CA THR A 95 7.65 9.95 4.23
C THR A 95 8.89 10.45 3.49
N LYS A 96 10.06 10.14 4.05
CA LYS A 96 11.35 10.26 3.38
C LYS A 96 11.81 8.93 2.77
N TRP A 97 10.98 7.89 2.80
CA TRP A 97 11.30 6.60 2.18
C TRP A 97 11.49 6.74 0.67
N HIS A 98 12.33 5.91 0.09
CA HIS A 98 12.41 5.80 -1.36
C HIS A 98 11.27 4.90 -1.86
N VAL A 99 10.52 5.39 -2.81
CA VAL A 99 9.31 4.72 -3.32
C VAL A 99 9.50 4.34 -4.78
N PHE A 100 9.26 3.08 -5.08
CA PHE A 100 9.28 2.52 -6.42
C PHE A 100 7.87 2.07 -6.77
N SER A 101 7.20 2.78 -7.65
CA SER A 101 5.84 2.48 -8.09
C SER A 101 5.87 1.78 -9.44
N ILE A 102 5.33 0.57 -9.52
CA ILE A 102 5.51 -0.34 -10.65
C ILE A 102 4.16 -0.81 -11.14
N ASP A 103 3.85 -0.52 -12.41
CA ASP A 103 2.68 -1.05 -13.09
C ASP A 103 2.80 -0.84 -14.61
N PRO A 104 2.62 -1.84 -15.46
CA PRO A 104 2.67 -1.68 -16.93
C PRO A 104 1.60 -0.72 -17.47
N GLU A 105 0.45 -0.56 -16.79
CA GLU A 105 -0.61 0.35 -17.21
C GLU A 105 -0.21 1.83 -17.16
N MET A 106 0.81 2.20 -16.36
CA MET A 106 1.35 3.57 -16.32
C MET A 106 1.92 4.03 -17.66
N GLN A 107 2.27 3.11 -18.55
CA GLN A 107 2.77 3.43 -19.89
C GLN A 107 1.79 4.32 -20.67
N ARG A 108 0.48 4.17 -20.43
CA ARG A 108 -0.56 4.93 -21.13
C ARG A 108 -0.48 6.43 -20.87
N ASN A 109 -0.07 6.83 -19.65
CA ASN A 109 -0.06 8.22 -19.18
C ASN A 109 1.34 8.66 -18.71
N TYR A 110 2.40 7.97 -19.15
CA TYR A 110 3.73 8.09 -18.56
C TYR A 110 4.24 9.54 -18.49
N GLN A 111 4.14 10.29 -19.59
CA GLN A 111 4.62 11.68 -19.64
C GLN A 111 3.82 12.61 -18.71
N GLU A 112 2.50 12.42 -18.67
CA GLU A 112 1.62 13.17 -17.77
C GLU A 112 1.92 12.88 -16.29
N ILE A 113 2.18 11.60 -15.97
CA ILE A 113 2.58 11.20 -14.62
C ILE A 113 3.89 11.87 -14.23
N LEU A 114 4.92 11.81 -15.09
CA LEU A 114 6.22 12.45 -14.82
C LEU A 114 6.09 13.94 -14.50
N GLU A 115 5.27 14.65 -15.27
CA GLU A 115 5.03 16.08 -15.04
C GLU A 115 4.37 16.33 -13.68
N LYS A 116 3.39 15.51 -13.31
CA LYS A 116 2.65 15.64 -12.04
C LYS A 116 3.50 15.30 -10.80
N ILE A 117 4.50 14.43 -10.94
CA ILE A 117 5.34 13.98 -9.82
C ILE A 117 6.74 14.58 -9.80
N LYS A 118 7.08 15.49 -10.71
CA LYS A 118 8.44 16.03 -10.92
C LYS A 118 9.09 16.64 -9.68
N ASP A 119 8.31 17.04 -8.69
CA ASP A 119 8.78 17.56 -7.41
C ASP A 119 9.17 16.48 -6.41
N LYS A 120 8.92 15.20 -6.69
CA LYS A 120 9.18 14.07 -5.80
C LYS A 120 10.45 13.34 -6.17
N LYS A 121 11.57 13.72 -5.52
CA LYS A 121 12.88 13.09 -5.74
C LYS A 121 12.98 11.67 -5.17
N ASN A 122 12.12 11.36 -4.22
CA ASN A 122 12.05 10.05 -3.55
C ASN A 122 11.01 9.11 -4.16
N LEU A 123 10.49 9.42 -5.37
CA LEU A 123 9.55 8.56 -6.10
C LEU A 123 10.12 8.25 -7.49
N SER A 124 10.24 6.98 -7.79
CA SER A 124 10.56 6.45 -9.12
C SER A 124 9.38 5.62 -9.64
N ILE A 125 9.04 5.79 -10.92
CA ILE A 125 7.96 5.03 -11.56
C ILE A 125 8.52 4.12 -12.65
N PHE A 126 7.97 2.91 -12.76
CA PHE A 126 8.36 1.88 -13.70
C PHE A 126 7.12 1.38 -14.44
N PRO A 127 6.90 1.83 -15.69
CA PRO A 127 5.73 1.43 -16.48
C PRO A 127 5.95 0.07 -17.14
N GLN A 128 6.24 -0.95 -16.32
CA GLN A 128 6.57 -2.32 -16.77
C GLN A 128 6.22 -3.32 -15.66
N LYS A 129 6.35 -4.61 -15.95
CA LYS A 129 6.19 -5.65 -14.92
C LYS A 129 7.37 -5.65 -13.95
N ILE A 130 7.14 -6.08 -12.72
CA ILE A 130 8.18 -6.14 -11.69
C ILE A 130 9.36 -7.04 -12.09
N GLU A 131 9.08 -8.13 -12.82
CA GLU A 131 10.08 -9.08 -13.29
C GLU A 131 11.06 -8.45 -14.29
N ASP A 132 10.62 -7.42 -15.03
CA ASP A 132 11.39 -6.71 -16.04
C ASP A 132 12.11 -5.47 -15.47
N CYS A 133 11.80 -5.09 -14.20
CA CYS A 133 12.41 -3.93 -13.57
C CYS A 133 13.87 -4.16 -13.19
N GLN A 134 14.70 -3.15 -13.43
CA GLN A 134 16.06 -3.09 -12.91
C GLN A 134 16.10 -2.10 -11.73
N LEU A 135 15.74 -2.59 -10.54
CA LEU A 135 15.77 -1.78 -9.33
C LEU A 135 17.14 -1.89 -8.67
N ASP A 136 17.76 -0.75 -8.35
CA ASP A 136 18.91 -0.75 -7.45
C ASP A 136 18.39 -0.59 -6.01
N LEU A 137 18.45 -1.69 -5.27
CA LEU A 137 17.99 -1.79 -3.87
C LEU A 137 19.14 -1.99 -2.89
N SER A 138 20.39 -1.95 -3.36
CA SER A 138 21.58 -2.25 -2.56
C SER A 138 21.81 -1.30 -1.37
N ASN A 139 21.32 -0.06 -1.48
CA ASN A 139 21.51 0.98 -0.48
C ASN A 139 20.44 0.99 0.63
N PHE A 140 19.46 0.07 0.59
CA PHE A 140 18.37 0.06 1.56
C PHE A 140 18.52 -1.09 2.57
N SER A 141 18.41 -0.75 3.85
CA SER A 141 18.44 -1.72 4.96
C SER A 141 17.10 -2.44 5.12
N THR A 142 16.03 -1.82 4.68
CA THR A 142 14.68 -2.36 4.77
C THR A 142 13.93 -2.14 3.46
N ILE A 143 13.34 -3.19 2.93
CA ILE A 143 12.47 -3.15 1.76
C ILE A 143 11.06 -3.59 2.17
N VAL A 144 10.05 -2.84 1.75
CA VAL A 144 8.65 -3.21 1.90
C VAL A 144 8.05 -3.43 0.53
N LEU A 145 7.63 -4.64 0.23
CA LEU A 145 6.77 -4.94 -0.91
C LEU A 145 5.33 -4.61 -0.53
N LEU A 146 4.67 -3.77 -1.31
CA LEU A 146 3.30 -3.35 -1.05
C LEU A 146 2.42 -3.67 -2.25
N PHE A 147 1.32 -4.39 -1.98
CA PHE A 147 0.33 -4.81 -2.97
C PHE A 147 -1.04 -4.29 -2.55
N VAL A 148 -1.62 -3.38 -3.32
CA VAL A 148 -2.96 -2.85 -3.07
C VAL A 148 -3.83 -3.19 -4.26
N HIS A 149 -4.67 -4.21 -4.12
CA HIS A 149 -5.49 -4.77 -5.19
C HIS A 149 -4.70 -5.14 -6.44
N SER A 150 -3.43 -5.50 -6.24
CA SER A 150 -2.53 -5.90 -7.32
C SER A 150 -2.92 -7.27 -7.87
N HIS A 151 -2.83 -7.42 -9.19
CA HIS A 151 -2.98 -8.71 -9.88
C HIS A 151 -1.62 -9.35 -10.21
N ALA A 152 -0.52 -8.74 -9.79
CA ALA A 152 0.81 -9.31 -9.93
C ALA A 152 0.98 -10.50 -8.97
N SER A 153 1.73 -11.50 -9.40
CA SER A 153 2.06 -12.63 -8.53
C SER A 153 2.97 -12.17 -7.38
N LEU A 154 2.50 -12.33 -6.14
CA LEU A 154 3.29 -12.04 -4.95
C LEU A 154 4.62 -12.83 -4.96
N LYS A 155 4.53 -14.12 -5.22
CA LYS A 155 5.70 -15.02 -5.26
C LYS A 155 6.72 -14.58 -6.31
N ALA A 156 6.28 -14.28 -7.53
CA ALA A 156 7.17 -13.81 -8.58
C ALA A 156 7.79 -12.45 -8.24
N SER A 157 7.01 -11.56 -7.65
CA SER A 157 7.48 -10.24 -7.20
C SER A 157 8.55 -10.35 -6.11
N ILE A 158 8.34 -11.22 -5.11
CA ILE A 158 9.33 -11.49 -4.07
C ILE A 158 10.60 -12.04 -4.68
N GLN A 159 10.51 -13.04 -5.57
CA GLN A 159 11.67 -13.61 -6.24
C GLN A 159 12.45 -12.58 -7.06
N ALA A 160 11.75 -11.64 -7.72
CA ALA A 160 12.39 -10.58 -8.48
C ALA A 160 13.21 -9.63 -7.60
N ILE A 161 12.74 -9.35 -6.38
CA ILE A 161 13.40 -8.47 -5.42
C ILE A 161 14.53 -9.21 -4.67
N THR A 162 14.30 -10.44 -4.21
CA THR A 162 15.28 -11.21 -3.42
C THR A 162 16.55 -11.52 -4.20
N LYS A 163 16.45 -11.67 -5.52
CA LYS A 163 17.63 -11.83 -6.39
C LYS A 163 18.54 -10.59 -6.43
N LYS A 164 18.08 -9.45 -5.92
CA LYS A 164 18.75 -8.14 -6.04
C LYS A 164 19.31 -7.61 -4.72
N SER A 165 19.09 -8.31 -3.60
CA SER A 165 19.47 -7.80 -2.27
C SER A 165 19.89 -8.95 -1.32
N ASP A 166 21.17 -8.98 -0.95
CA ASP A 166 21.74 -10.08 -0.16
C ASP A 166 21.67 -9.91 1.38
N THR A 167 21.39 -8.71 1.90
CA THR A 167 21.52 -8.43 3.36
C THR A 167 20.34 -7.63 3.94
N THR A 168 19.29 -7.45 3.21
CA THR A 168 18.22 -6.52 3.53
C THR A 168 17.05 -7.22 4.21
N ILE A 169 16.44 -6.55 5.19
CA ILE A 169 15.17 -7.01 5.78
C ILE A 169 14.07 -6.74 4.77
N ILE A 170 13.38 -7.77 4.32
CA ILE A 170 12.26 -7.64 3.38
C ILE A 170 10.95 -7.97 4.09
N HIS A 171 10.00 -7.04 4.03
CA HIS A 171 8.62 -7.21 4.47
C HIS A 171 7.68 -7.24 3.26
N ALA A 172 6.51 -7.85 3.42
CA ALA A 172 5.43 -7.70 2.45
C ALA A 172 4.13 -7.30 3.15
N VAL A 173 3.36 -6.45 2.49
CA VAL A 173 2.01 -6.05 2.91
C VAL A 173 1.09 -6.19 1.71
N SER A 174 0.00 -6.92 1.86
CA SER A 174 -0.96 -7.14 0.79
C SER A 174 -2.39 -6.81 1.23
N MET A 175 -3.13 -6.16 0.34
CA MET A 175 -4.58 -5.94 0.40
C MET A 175 -5.16 -6.51 -0.90
N PRO A 176 -5.44 -7.83 -0.98
CA PRO A 176 -5.92 -8.48 -2.19
C PRO A 176 -7.37 -8.13 -2.51
N CYS A 177 -7.73 -8.12 -3.81
CA CYS A 177 -9.10 -7.89 -4.27
C CYS A 177 -9.84 -9.15 -4.72
N CYS A 178 -9.13 -10.15 -5.25
CA CYS A 178 -9.75 -11.24 -5.98
C CYS A 178 -9.38 -12.64 -5.49
N PHE A 179 -8.28 -12.78 -4.76
CA PHE A 179 -7.74 -14.08 -4.34
C PHE A 179 -7.29 -14.01 -2.89
N ASP A 180 -7.42 -15.11 -2.18
CA ASP A 180 -6.66 -15.34 -0.97
C ASP A 180 -5.19 -15.36 -1.37
N ASP A 181 -4.46 -14.38 -0.85
CA ASP A 181 -3.07 -14.14 -1.23
C ASP A 181 -2.20 -15.14 -0.46
N ASP A 182 -2.06 -16.32 -1.04
CA ASP A 182 -1.21 -17.35 -0.49
C ASP A 182 0.20 -17.23 -1.07
N LEU A 183 1.09 -16.60 -0.29
CA LEU A 183 2.52 -16.60 -0.59
C LEU A 183 3.16 -17.98 -0.47
N GLY A 184 2.44 -18.97 0.02
CA GLY A 184 3.01 -20.25 0.43
C GLY A 184 3.89 -20.16 1.69
N ILE A 185 3.87 -19.00 2.36
CA ILE A 185 4.50 -18.78 3.67
C ILE A 185 3.47 -18.23 4.66
N PRO A 186 3.60 -18.51 5.96
CA PRO A 186 2.66 -17.99 6.95
C PRO A 186 2.74 -16.46 7.06
N PHE A 187 1.59 -15.80 7.14
CA PHE A 187 1.53 -14.37 7.48
C PHE A 187 1.74 -14.18 8.99
N ASP A 188 2.38 -13.05 9.38
CA ASP A 188 2.51 -12.68 10.79
C ASP A 188 1.24 -12.04 11.35
N LEU A 189 0.44 -11.39 10.50
CA LEU A 189 -0.81 -10.75 10.90
C LEU A 189 -1.79 -10.69 9.72
N LYS A 190 -3.07 -10.99 10.00
CA LYS A 190 -4.21 -10.78 9.10
C LYS A 190 -5.29 -10.00 9.86
N PHE A 191 -5.86 -8.97 9.24
CA PHE A 191 -6.95 -8.20 9.84
C PHE A 191 -7.75 -7.43 8.79
N ASP A 192 -9.01 -7.16 9.10
CA ASP A 192 -9.84 -6.24 8.33
C ASP A 192 -9.63 -4.82 8.85
N ASP A 193 -9.36 -3.88 7.96
CA ASP A 193 -9.28 -2.47 8.32
C ASP A 193 -10.67 -1.81 8.20
N PRO A 194 -11.34 -1.47 9.33
CA PRO A 194 -12.70 -0.94 9.31
C PRO A 194 -12.78 0.49 8.73
N TYR A 195 -11.66 1.13 8.47
CA TYR A 195 -11.60 2.48 7.88
C TYR A 195 -11.40 2.47 6.37
N VAL A 196 -11.10 1.32 5.79
CA VAL A 196 -11.10 1.11 4.34
C VAL A 196 -12.53 0.88 3.87
N ILE A 197 -13.00 1.71 2.95
CA ILE A 197 -14.40 1.69 2.46
C ILE A 197 -14.64 0.48 1.53
N SER A 198 -13.59 -0.08 0.95
CA SER A 198 -13.69 -1.26 0.09
C SER A 198 -14.26 -2.47 0.84
N VAL A 199 -14.97 -3.33 0.10
CA VAL A 199 -15.34 -4.67 0.58
C VAL A 199 -14.11 -5.56 0.74
N HIS A 200 -13.07 -5.33 -0.06
CA HIS A 200 -11.78 -6.00 -0.01
C HIS A 200 -10.80 -5.19 0.84
N ARG A 201 -10.97 -5.26 2.15
CA ARG A 201 -10.23 -4.47 3.15
C ARG A 201 -9.36 -5.30 4.08
N THR A 202 -9.25 -6.58 3.80
CA THR A 202 -8.37 -7.48 4.54
C THR A 202 -6.92 -7.21 4.19
N LEU A 203 -6.09 -7.04 5.20
CA LEU A 203 -4.65 -6.83 5.07
C LEU A 203 -3.89 -8.03 5.61
N PHE A 204 -2.87 -8.45 4.86
CA PHE A 204 -1.92 -9.48 5.24
C PHE A 204 -0.54 -8.83 5.42
N ILE A 205 0.12 -9.12 6.53
CA ILE A 205 1.44 -8.60 6.87
C ILE A 205 2.40 -9.78 7.00
N TYR A 206 3.50 -9.72 6.28
CA TYR A 206 4.58 -10.69 6.31
C TYR A 206 5.87 -9.97 6.72
N LYS A 207 6.44 -10.33 7.87
CA LYS A 207 7.64 -9.69 8.42
C LYS A 207 8.87 -10.52 8.11
N ASN A 208 9.90 -9.85 7.60
CA ASN A 208 11.19 -10.47 7.32
C ASN A 208 11.03 -11.80 6.57
N ILE A 209 10.48 -11.70 5.36
CA ILE A 209 10.17 -12.87 4.53
C ILE A 209 11.40 -13.67 4.11
N MET A 210 12.61 -13.06 4.18
CA MET A 210 13.89 -13.74 3.86
C MET A 210 14.17 -14.96 4.73
N LYS A 211 13.59 -15.04 5.93
CA LYS A 211 13.70 -16.22 6.81
C LYS A 211 13.04 -17.48 6.24
N HIS A 212 12.25 -17.35 5.15
CA HIS A 212 11.51 -18.44 4.51
C HIS A 212 12.08 -18.85 3.14
N PHE A 213 13.13 -18.15 2.68
CA PHE A 213 13.84 -18.40 1.42
C PHE A 213 15.31 -18.66 1.66
#